data_8b6b427d8ac7664c83a2f0e0ea990c5b
#
_entry.id   8b6b427d8ac7664c83a2f0e0ea990c5b
#
_cell.length_a   1.000
_cell.length_b   1.000
_cell.length_c   1.000
_cell.angle_alpha   90.00
_cell.angle_beta   90.00
_cell.angle_gamma   90.00
#
_symmetry.space_group_name_H-M   'P 1'
#
loop_
_entity.id
_entity.type
_entity.pdbx_description
1 polymer ?
#
loop_
_entity_poly.entity_id
_entity_poly.type
_entity_poly.pdbx_seq_one_letter_code
_entity_poly.pdbx_strand_id
1 'polypeptide(L)'
;MKKGFALVVVVSLSMLISGLAILLFQTTNLDVMIAGNKRRQYQAATAAQSGMNHFSALSYEYNDLKNLAGGGNEVLIIQDNSMSDKHSYQVVIKFCCGQHGAPLEEGSYYVQSTGWYKKNNKHEAIVVYQSFYSLDNNGI
;
A
#
# COMPACT_ATOMS: atom_id res chain seq x y z
N MET A 1 29.64 -7.19 59.83
CA MET A 1 28.31 -7.11 59.18
C MET A 1 28.23 -6.20 57.91
N LYS A 2 29.23 -5.39 57.58
CA LYS A 2 29.15 -4.47 56.42
C LYS A 2 29.41 -5.12 55.05
N LYS A 3 30.13 -6.26 54.98
CA LYS A 3 30.49 -6.91 53.70
C LYS A 3 29.33 -7.67 53.04
N GLY A 4 28.39 -8.23 53.79
CA GLY A 4 27.22 -8.91 53.22
C GLY A 4 26.19 -7.98 52.63
N PHE A 5 26.02 -6.79 53.15
CA PHE A 5 25.09 -5.77 52.61
C PHE A 5 25.52 -5.27 51.24
N ALA A 6 26.82 -5.04 51.06
CA ALA A 6 27.35 -4.59 49.75
C ALA A 6 27.11 -5.63 48.66
N LEU A 7 27.23 -6.93 48.96
CA LEU A 7 26.96 -7.99 47.95
C LEU A 7 25.48 -8.00 47.53
N VAL A 8 24.55 -7.85 48.48
CA VAL A 8 23.11 -7.79 48.18
C VAL A 8 22.79 -6.60 47.27
N VAL A 9 23.35 -5.43 47.55
CA VAL A 9 23.15 -4.23 46.72
C VAL A 9 23.68 -4.42 45.32
N VAL A 10 24.88 -4.98 45.15
CA VAL A 10 25.45 -5.25 43.80
C VAL A 10 24.63 -6.24 43.03
N VAL A 11 24.16 -7.34 43.62
CA VAL A 11 23.32 -8.34 42.98
C VAL A 11 21.98 -7.70 42.55
N SER A 12 21.34 -6.95 43.44
CA SER A 12 20.08 -6.27 43.09
C SER A 12 20.23 -5.26 41.94
N LEU A 13 21.31 -4.47 41.95
CA LEU A 13 21.61 -3.54 40.88
C LEU A 13 21.86 -4.25 39.54
N SER A 14 22.61 -5.36 39.57
CA SER A 14 22.86 -6.17 38.36
C SER A 14 21.58 -6.76 37.76
N MET A 15 20.63 -7.21 38.62
CA MET A 15 19.33 -7.70 38.17
C MET A 15 18.50 -6.58 37.52
N LEU A 16 18.49 -5.38 38.06
CA LEU A 16 17.80 -4.24 37.50
C LEU A 16 18.37 -3.84 36.12
N ILE A 17 19.70 -3.76 36.02
CA ILE A 17 20.36 -3.43 34.76
C ILE A 17 20.08 -4.50 33.69
N SER A 18 20.13 -5.78 34.07
CA SER A 18 19.81 -6.89 33.14
C SER A 18 18.37 -6.84 32.68
N GLY A 19 17.41 -6.54 33.55
CA GLY A 19 16.01 -6.38 33.21
C GLY A 19 15.77 -5.24 32.21
N LEU A 20 16.41 -4.09 32.45
CA LEU A 20 16.34 -2.94 31.52
C LEU A 20 16.95 -3.26 30.14
N ALA A 21 18.07 -3.98 30.11
CA ALA A 21 18.70 -4.37 28.85
C ALA A 21 17.79 -5.27 28.01
N ILE A 22 17.08 -6.23 28.62
CA ILE A 22 16.12 -7.10 27.94
C ILE A 22 14.96 -6.29 27.36
N LEU A 23 14.39 -5.35 28.11
CA LEU A 23 13.31 -4.49 27.65
C LEU A 23 13.73 -3.64 26.45
N LEU A 24 14.91 -3.02 26.51
CA LEU A 24 15.46 -2.24 25.40
C LEU A 24 15.68 -3.08 24.14
N PHE A 25 16.15 -4.30 24.30
CA PHE A 25 16.34 -5.21 23.18
C PHE A 25 15.00 -5.58 22.50
N GLN A 26 13.96 -5.83 23.30
CA GLN A 26 12.62 -6.14 22.78
C GLN A 26 12.02 -4.96 22.01
N THR A 27 12.11 -3.74 22.54
CA THR A 27 11.60 -2.54 21.85
C THR A 27 12.33 -2.29 20.54
N THR A 28 13.66 -2.43 20.52
CA THR A 28 14.45 -2.26 19.31
C THR A 28 14.06 -3.25 18.20
N ASN A 29 13.82 -4.52 18.57
CA ASN A 29 13.36 -5.52 17.59
C ASN A 29 11.99 -5.18 17.01
N LEU A 30 11.06 -4.71 17.82
CA LEU A 30 9.75 -4.26 17.36
C LEU A 30 9.87 -3.06 16.41
N ASP A 31 10.71 -2.09 16.72
CA ASP A 31 10.95 -0.92 15.89
C ASP A 31 11.51 -1.30 14.51
N VAL A 32 12.44 -2.24 14.45
CA VAL A 32 12.98 -2.77 13.19
C VAL A 32 11.90 -3.47 12.36
N MET A 33 11.04 -4.27 12.98
CA MET A 33 9.93 -4.93 12.28
C MET A 33 8.91 -3.92 11.74
N ILE A 34 8.55 -2.90 12.54
CA ILE A 34 7.62 -1.84 12.13
C ILE A 34 8.22 -1.04 10.97
N ALA A 35 9.50 -0.66 11.06
CA ALA A 35 10.18 0.07 9.99
C ALA A 35 10.24 -0.75 8.69
N GLY A 36 10.51 -2.05 8.79
CA GLY A 36 10.50 -2.97 7.66
C GLY A 36 9.13 -3.04 6.96
N ASN A 37 8.04 -3.15 7.73
CA ASN A 37 6.68 -3.19 7.21
C ASN A 37 6.28 -1.86 6.56
N LYS A 38 6.58 -0.73 7.21
CA LYS A 38 6.34 0.62 6.64
C LYS A 38 7.07 0.80 5.33
N ARG A 39 8.33 0.37 5.23
CA ARG A 39 9.10 0.45 3.98
C ARG A 39 8.42 -0.33 2.86
N ARG A 40 7.94 -1.55 3.11
CA ARG A 40 7.23 -2.38 2.11
C ARG A 40 5.92 -1.72 1.66
N GLN A 41 5.14 -1.20 2.61
CA GLN A 41 3.91 -0.45 2.31
C GLN A 41 4.20 0.78 1.47
N TYR A 42 5.24 1.55 1.80
CA TYR A 42 5.64 2.71 1.02
C TYR A 42 6.03 2.33 -0.42
N GLN A 43 6.75 1.23 -0.59
CA GLN A 43 7.14 0.73 -1.90
C GLN A 43 5.93 0.27 -2.73
N ALA A 44 4.96 -0.40 -2.11
CA ALA A 44 3.69 -0.76 -2.76
C ALA A 44 2.87 0.49 -3.12
N ALA A 45 2.85 1.50 -2.24
CA ALA A 45 2.19 2.78 -2.50
C ALA A 45 2.82 3.52 -3.69
N THR A 46 4.15 3.54 -3.77
CA THR A 46 4.87 4.14 -4.90
C THR A 46 4.53 3.41 -6.21
N ALA A 47 4.42 2.09 -6.19
CA ALA A 47 4.01 1.32 -7.36
C ALA A 47 2.57 1.66 -7.78
N ALA A 48 1.63 1.74 -6.84
CA ALA A 48 0.25 2.16 -7.12
C ALA A 48 0.18 3.58 -7.69
N GLN A 49 0.94 4.52 -7.12
CA GLN A 49 1.03 5.90 -7.64
C GLN A 49 1.58 5.94 -9.07
N SER A 50 2.59 5.12 -9.36
CA SER A 50 3.14 5.01 -10.72
C SER A 50 2.11 4.48 -11.71
N GLY A 51 1.25 3.55 -11.28
CA GLY A 51 0.13 3.07 -12.09
C GLY A 51 -0.88 4.19 -12.41
N MET A 52 -1.23 5.03 -11.43
CA MET A 52 -2.10 6.20 -11.67
C MET A 52 -1.47 7.19 -12.66
N ASN A 53 -0.19 7.49 -12.49
CA ASN A 53 0.53 8.39 -13.38
C ASN A 53 0.63 7.82 -14.79
N HIS A 54 0.88 6.50 -14.92
CA HIS A 54 0.92 5.83 -16.22
C HIS A 54 -0.44 5.89 -16.91
N PHE A 55 -1.53 5.62 -16.19
CA PHE A 55 -2.88 5.75 -16.73
C PHE A 55 -3.16 7.19 -17.22
N SER A 56 -2.83 8.20 -16.43
CA SER A 56 -3.01 9.60 -16.79
C SER A 56 -2.22 9.99 -18.04
N ALA A 57 -1.05 9.39 -18.26
CA ALA A 57 -0.22 9.64 -19.43
C ALA A 57 -0.80 9.01 -20.72
N LEU A 58 -1.64 7.98 -20.60
CA LEU A 58 -2.27 7.31 -21.75
C LEU A 58 -3.44 8.12 -22.35
N SER A 59 -3.95 9.13 -21.63
CA SER A 59 -4.97 10.10 -22.11
C SER A 59 -6.17 9.46 -22.79
N TYR A 60 -6.70 8.36 -22.25
CA TYR A 60 -7.88 7.69 -22.78
C TYR A 60 -9.14 8.57 -22.65
N GLU A 61 -9.94 8.62 -23.71
CA GLU A 61 -11.29 9.19 -23.65
C GLU A 61 -12.28 8.18 -23.04
N TYR A 62 -13.36 8.68 -22.45
CA TYR A 62 -14.41 7.84 -21.83
C TYR A 62 -14.98 6.79 -22.80
N ASN A 63 -15.25 7.19 -24.04
CA ASN A 63 -15.82 6.30 -25.06
C ASN A 63 -14.86 5.16 -25.44
N ASP A 64 -13.55 5.44 -25.48
CA ASP A 64 -12.53 4.43 -25.75
C ASP A 64 -12.48 3.39 -24.62
N LEU A 65 -12.52 3.86 -23.37
CA LEU A 65 -12.53 2.99 -22.20
C LEU A 65 -13.81 2.12 -22.17
N LYS A 66 -14.96 2.70 -22.51
CA LYS A 66 -16.24 1.98 -22.57
C LYS A 66 -16.26 0.93 -23.67
N ASN A 67 -15.69 1.25 -24.83
CA ASN A 67 -15.52 0.31 -25.95
C ASN A 67 -14.59 -0.85 -25.57
N LEU A 68 -13.48 -0.57 -24.90
CA LEU A 68 -12.55 -1.60 -24.39
C LEU A 68 -13.23 -2.52 -23.37
N ALA A 69 -14.16 -2.00 -22.57
CA ALA A 69 -14.91 -2.81 -21.61
C ALA A 69 -15.94 -3.73 -22.27
N GLY A 70 -16.27 -3.53 -23.57
CA GLY A 70 -17.20 -4.40 -24.32
C GLY A 70 -18.59 -4.52 -23.70
N GLY A 71 -19.06 -3.48 -22.99
CA GLY A 71 -20.30 -3.49 -22.22
C GLY A 71 -20.19 -4.10 -20.82
N GLY A 72 -18.98 -4.50 -20.39
CA GLY A 72 -18.68 -4.91 -19.03
C GLY A 72 -18.59 -3.72 -18.06
N ASN A 73 -18.62 -4.03 -16.77
CA ASN A 73 -18.54 -3.03 -15.70
C ASN A 73 -17.09 -2.67 -15.32
N GLU A 74 -16.12 -3.38 -15.83
CA GLU A 74 -14.71 -3.10 -15.57
C GLU A 74 -13.83 -3.49 -16.76
N VAL A 75 -12.71 -2.83 -16.91
CA VAL A 75 -11.69 -3.14 -17.91
C VAL A 75 -10.30 -3.03 -17.30
N LEU A 76 -9.47 -4.02 -17.59
CA LEU A 76 -8.06 -4.04 -17.20
C LEU A 76 -7.25 -3.30 -18.27
N ILE A 77 -6.71 -2.13 -17.93
CA ILE A 77 -5.91 -1.30 -18.85
C ILE A 77 -4.44 -1.68 -18.80
N ILE A 78 -3.92 -1.90 -17.60
CA ILE A 78 -2.51 -2.24 -17.39
C ILE A 78 -2.45 -3.49 -16.53
N GLN A 79 -1.96 -4.59 -17.10
CA GLN A 79 -1.82 -5.85 -16.40
C GLN A 79 -0.38 -6.01 -15.90
N ASP A 80 -0.24 -6.12 -14.56
CA ASP A 80 0.98 -6.49 -13.83
C ASP A 80 2.28 -5.89 -14.42
N ASN A 81 2.28 -4.57 -14.61
CA ASN A 81 3.46 -3.89 -15.12
C ASN A 81 4.55 -3.90 -14.04
N SER A 82 5.62 -4.63 -14.33
CA SER A 82 6.76 -4.77 -13.44
C SER A 82 7.68 -3.56 -13.55
N MET A 83 7.76 -2.77 -12.48
CA MET A 83 8.75 -1.69 -12.37
C MET A 83 10.14 -2.23 -11.99
N SER A 84 10.17 -3.39 -11.31
CA SER A 84 11.36 -4.13 -10.92
C SER A 84 10.97 -5.53 -10.48
N ASP A 85 11.94 -6.39 -10.19
CA ASP A 85 11.71 -7.75 -9.68
C ASP A 85 10.83 -7.80 -8.41
N LYS A 86 10.70 -6.67 -7.71
CA LYS A 86 9.99 -6.58 -6.43
C LYS A 86 8.75 -5.69 -6.46
N HIS A 87 8.60 -4.85 -7.46
CA HIS A 87 7.51 -3.86 -7.53
C HIS A 87 6.74 -4.03 -8.82
N SER A 88 5.44 -4.13 -8.70
CA SER A 88 4.53 -4.16 -9.84
C SER A 88 3.23 -3.44 -9.52
N TYR A 89 2.52 -3.05 -10.56
CA TYR A 89 1.22 -2.43 -10.44
C TYR A 89 0.29 -2.89 -11.54
N GLN A 90 -0.99 -2.72 -11.28
CA GLN A 90 -2.09 -3.02 -12.19
C GLN A 90 -3.07 -1.86 -12.16
N VAL A 91 -3.66 -1.53 -13.28
CA VAL A 91 -4.69 -0.48 -13.37
C VAL A 91 -5.96 -1.05 -13.97
N VAL A 92 -7.06 -0.90 -13.23
CA VAL A 92 -8.40 -1.33 -13.61
C VAL A 92 -9.32 -0.13 -13.62
N ILE A 93 -10.14 -0.01 -14.65
CA ILE A 93 -11.21 0.97 -14.75
C ILE A 93 -12.52 0.29 -14.38
N LYS A 94 -13.33 0.97 -13.58
CA LYS A 94 -14.66 0.49 -13.16
C LYS A 94 -15.73 1.50 -13.53
N PHE A 95 -16.73 1.06 -14.28
CA PHE A 95 -17.88 1.86 -14.71
C PHE A 95 -19.10 1.67 -13.81
N CYS A 96 -19.00 0.81 -12.80
CA CYS A 96 -20.08 0.54 -11.86
C CYS A 96 -19.66 0.79 -10.42
N CYS A 97 -20.67 0.72 -9.56
CA CYS A 97 -20.47 0.51 -8.12
C CYS A 97 -19.74 1.67 -7.43
N GLY A 98 -20.34 2.85 -7.49
CA GLY A 98 -19.96 3.98 -6.66
C GLY A 98 -19.86 3.58 -5.18
N GLN A 99 -19.37 4.47 -4.34
CA GLN A 99 -19.40 4.25 -2.89
C GLN A 99 -20.82 3.88 -2.47
N HIS A 100 -20.98 2.74 -1.79
CA HIS A 100 -22.28 2.14 -1.41
C HIS A 100 -23.08 1.43 -2.52
N GLY A 101 -22.44 1.06 -3.64
CA GLY A 101 -23.12 0.24 -4.68
C GLY A 101 -24.11 0.99 -5.56
N ALA A 102 -24.15 2.32 -5.48
CA ALA A 102 -24.96 3.12 -6.38
C ALA A 102 -24.43 3.03 -7.83
N PRO A 103 -25.31 3.02 -8.85
CA PRO A 103 -24.86 3.11 -10.23
C PRO A 103 -24.13 4.41 -10.45
N LEU A 104 -23.07 4.38 -11.26
CA LEU A 104 -22.36 5.60 -11.67
C LEU A 104 -23.19 6.31 -12.75
N GLU A 105 -23.15 7.63 -12.71
CA GLU A 105 -23.73 8.47 -13.77
C GLU A 105 -23.03 8.20 -15.11
N GLU A 106 -23.74 8.36 -16.20
CA GLU A 106 -23.15 8.23 -17.53
C GLU A 106 -22.04 9.25 -17.73
N GLY A 107 -20.88 8.81 -18.22
CA GLY A 107 -19.68 9.65 -18.30
C GLY A 107 -18.77 9.58 -17.08
N SER A 108 -19.12 8.81 -16.04
CA SER A 108 -18.32 8.68 -14.83
C SER A 108 -17.68 7.30 -14.71
N TYR A 109 -16.47 7.24 -14.16
CA TYR A 109 -15.75 6.00 -13.92
C TYR A 109 -14.76 6.13 -12.76
N TYR A 110 -14.39 5.00 -12.18
CA TYR A 110 -13.29 4.90 -11.22
C TYR A 110 -12.06 4.32 -11.88
N VAL A 111 -10.92 4.91 -11.57
CA VAL A 111 -9.60 4.32 -11.86
C VAL A 111 -9.07 3.73 -10.57
N GLN A 112 -8.81 2.45 -10.58
CA GLN A 112 -8.22 1.75 -9.45
C GLN A 112 -6.81 1.27 -9.83
N SER A 113 -5.80 1.80 -9.16
CA SER A 113 -4.42 1.33 -9.28
C SER A 113 -4.05 0.52 -8.05
N THR A 114 -3.63 -0.71 -8.26
CA THR A 114 -3.15 -1.61 -7.21
C THR A 114 -1.66 -1.79 -7.38
N GLY A 115 -0.90 -1.44 -6.37
CA GLY A 115 0.54 -1.63 -6.32
C GLY A 115 0.93 -2.74 -5.34
N TRP A 116 1.93 -3.51 -5.71
CA TRP A 116 2.45 -4.62 -4.90
C TRP A 116 3.94 -4.48 -4.63
N TYR A 117 4.33 -4.89 -3.44
CA TYR A 117 5.69 -5.28 -3.13
C TYR A 117 5.75 -6.81 -3.02
N LYS A 118 6.59 -7.43 -3.85
CA LYS A 118 6.77 -8.88 -3.92
C LYS A 118 8.12 -9.26 -3.32
N LYS A 119 8.15 -10.38 -2.58
CA LYS A 119 9.37 -11.05 -2.15
C LYS A 119 9.20 -12.54 -2.33
N ASN A 120 10.14 -13.19 -3.01
CA ASN A 120 10.06 -14.64 -3.32
C ASN A 120 8.71 -15.02 -3.98
N ASN A 121 8.25 -14.21 -4.95
CA ASN A 121 6.97 -14.36 -5.65
C ASN A 121 5.71 -14.30 -4.76
N LYS A 122 5.83 -13.86 -3.51
CA LYS A 122 4.70 -13.60 -2.61
C LYS A 122 4.47 -12.10 -2.45
N HIS A 123 3.20 -11.71 -2.46
CA HIS A 123 2.83 -10.32 -2.15
C HIS A 123 2.98 -10.10 -0.65
N GLU A 124 3.90 -9.22 -0.24
CA GLU A 124 4.13 -8.87 1.17
C GLU A 124 3.47 -7.56 1.56
N ALA A 125 3.19 -6.69 0.59
CA ALA A 125 2.41 -5.48 0.80
C ALA A 125 1.60 -5.17 -0.46
N ILE A 126 0.36 -4.70 -0.25
CA ILE A 126 -0.58 -4.30 -1.29
C ILE A 126 -1.14 -2.94 -0.89
N VAL A 127 -1.13 -2.01 -1.83
CA VAL A 127 -1.76 -0.69 -1.67
C VAL A 127 -2.64 -0.44 -2.88
N VAL A 128 -3.85 0.05 -2.62
CA VAL A 128 -4.83 0.39 -3.66
C VAL A 128 -5.09 1.89 -3.60
N TYR A 129 -4.86 2.57 -4.71
CA TYR A 129 -5.32 3.94 -4.94
C TYR A 129 -6.53 3.93 -5.85
N GLN A 130 -7.49 4.78 -5.55
CA GLN A 130 -8.70 4.93 -6.34
C GLN A 130 -8.95 6.40 -6.61
N SER A 131 -9.25 6.73 -7.85
CA SER A 131 -9.62 8.08 -8.28
C SER A 131 -10.93 8.02 -9.05
N PHE A 132 -11.79 9.03 -8.81
CA PHE A 132 -13.05 9.19 -9.51
C PHE A 132 -12.88 10.22 -10.61
N TYR A 133 -13.37 9.89 -11.79
CA TYR A 133 -13.43 10.79 -12.94
C TYR A 133 -14.89 10.95 -13.37
N SER A 134 -15.31 12.19 -13.57
CA SER A 134 -16.59 12.53 -14.14
C SER A 134 -16.34 13.48 -15.32
N LEU A 135 -16.93 13.15 -16.46
CA LEU A 135 -17.02 14.11 -17.55
C LEU A 135 -18.07 15.12 -17.12
N ASP A 136 -17.64 16.32 -16.77
CA ASP A 136 -18.56 17.43 -16.58
C ASP A 136 -19.31 17.66 -17.90
N ASN A 137 -20.62 17.37 -17.88
CA ASN A 137 -21.51 17.63 -19.00
C ASN A 137 -21.78 19.15 -19.21
N ASN A 138 -20.95 20.00 -18.64
CA ASN A 138 -20.92 21.44 -18.89
C ASN A 138 -20.04 21.75 -20.11
N GLY A 139 -20.19 20.95 -21.15
CA GLY A 139 -19.74 21.32 -22.49
C GLY A 139 -20.69 22.36 -23.07
N ILE A 140 -20.19 23.58 -23.14
CA ILE A 140 -20.74 24.67 -23.96
C ILE A 140 -20.85 24.24 -25.43
#